data_98a71938b6af40de5fd94713c405c928
#
_entry.id   98a71938b6af40de5fd94713c405c928
#
_cell.length_a   1.000
_cell.length_b   1.000
_cell.length_c   1.000
_cell.angle_alpha   90.00
_cell.angle_beta   90.00
_cell.angle_gamma   90.00
#
_symmetry.space_group_name_H-M   'P 1'
#
loop_
_entity.id
_entity.type
_entity.pdbx_description
1 polymer ?
#
loop_
_entity_poly.entity_id
_entity_poly.type
_entity_poly.pdbx_seq_one_letter_code
_entity_poly.pdbx_strand_id
1 'polypeptide(L)'
;MKKSFKAWFYGKFFHSLCKPQYKKRGVSDISGIIKEHKNIYTRAKEMNDEKLLSSYIMGMYFIAMNRVSGLSPEENYRILEDGLKESAMFRKGLGTAEAYLDEKRMAARYEWAAESKKRKGENNWVLDVLPKCSEYDLGYDYYECGICKICKDEGCPELAKYLCKLDFMMADLMNAKLVRTKTLAEGADYCDFRYSLKR
;
A
#
# COMPACT_ATOMS: atom_id res chain seq x y z
N MET A 1 5.77 17.96 1.55
CA MET A 1 5.25 17.25 2.74
C MET A 1 6.11 17.54 3.96
N LYS A 2 5.53 17.84 5.15
CA LYS A 2 6.33 18.09 6.39
C LYS A 2 7.09 16.82 6.77
N LYS A 3 8.37 16.96 7.18
CA LYS A 3 9.19 15.83 7.66
C LYS A 3 8.48 15.16 8.85
N SER A 4 7.82 14.03 8.60
CA SER A 4 7.15 13.26 9.66
C SER A 4 8.08 12.15 10.13
N PHE A 5 8.23 12.00 11.45
CA PHE A 5 8.93 10.86 12.05
C PHE A 5 8.36 9.52 11.58
N LYS A 6 7.02 9.42 11.48
CA LYS A 6 6.34 8.22 10.96
C LYS A 6 6.80 7.85 9.54
N ALA A 7 6.89 8.85 8.65
CA ALA A 7 7.31 8.60 7.28
C ALA A 7 8.79 8.16 7.18
N TRP A 8 9.68 8.78 7.98
CA TRP A 8 11.06 8.32 8.09
C TRP A 8 11.13 6.87 8.60
N PHE A 9 10.35 6.56 9.65
CA PHE A 9 10.27 5.21 10.22
C PHE A 9 9.84 4.18 9.18
N TYR A 10 8.74 4.40 8.47
CA TYR A 10 8.26 3.47 7.44
C TYR A 10 9.27 3.26 6.32
N GLY A 11 9.94 4.31 5.84
CA GLY A 11 10.97 4.17 4.81
C GLY A 11 12.14 3.29 5.26
N LYS A 12 12.61 3.47 6.51
CA LYS A 12 13.64 2.62 7.11
C LYS A 12 13.14 1.19 7.34
N PHE A 13 11.90 1.04 7.75
CA PHE A 13 11.26 -0.26 7.96
C PHE A 13 11.25 -1.07 6.65
N PHE A 14 10.70 -0.54 5.55
CA PHE A 14 10.68 -1.24 4.27
C PHE A 14 12.10 -1.56 3.78
N HIS A 15 13.04 -0.65 3.95
CA HIS A 15 14.43 -0.91 3.60
C HIS A 15 15.02 -2.08 4.40
N SER A 16 14.75 -2.16 5.70
CA SER A 16 15.23 -3.25 6.54
C SER A 16 14.66 -4.61 6.14
N LEU A 17 13.40 -4.64 5.66
CA LEU A 17 12.76 -5.87 5.18
C LEU A 17 13.33 -6.33 3.84
N CYS A 18 13.58 -5.39 2.92
CA CYS A 18 14.06 -5.71 1.58
C CYS A 18 15.56 -6.04 1.53
N LYS A 19 16.36 -5.48 2.44
CA LYS A 19 17.81 -5.67 2.47
C LYS A 19 18.26 -7.15 2.46
N PRO A 20 17.74 -8.05 3.31
CA PRO A 20 18.08 -9.48 3.25
C PRO A 20 17.68 -10.12 1.92
N GLN A 21 16.55 -9.71 1.35
CA GLN A 21 16.03 -10.26 0.10
C GLN A 21 16.90 -9.87 -1.11
N TYR A 22 17.40 -8.63 -1.13
CA TYR A 22 18.40 -8.21 -2.11
C TYR A 22 19.71 -9.01 -2.01
N LYS A 23 20.21 -9.20 -0.77
CA LYS A 23 21.42 -10.00 -0.53
C LYS A 23 21.25 -11.45 -1.02
N LYS A 24 20.11 -12.10 -0.78
CA LYS A 24 19.81 -13.44 -1.30
C LYS A 24 19.87 -13.53 -2.83
N ARG A 25 19.66 -12.41 -3.54
CA ARG A 25 19.69 -12.30 -5.00
C ARG A 25 21.00 -11.74 -5.56
N GLY A 26 22.03 -11.61 -4.73
CA GLY A 26 23.35 -11.13 -5.14
C GLY A 26 23.45 -9.62 -5.39
N VAL A 27 22.43 -8.83 -5.03
CA VAL A 27 22.47 -7.37 -5.14
C VAL A 27 23.07 -6.80 -3.86
N SER A 28 24.29 -6.26 -3.96
CA SER A 28 25.07 -5.78 -2.81
C SER A 28 24.88 -4.30 -2.51
N ASP A 29 24.78 -3.46 -3.54
CA ASP A 29 24.61 -2.01 -3.36
C ASP A 29 23.16 -1.58 -3.48
N ILE A 30 22.54 -1.38 -2.33
CA ILE A 30 21.18 -0.88 -2.18
C ILE A 30 21.13 0.46 -1.44
N SER A 31 22.29 1.07 -1.16
CA SER A 31 22.39 2.33 -0.41
C SER A 31 21.67 3.49 -1.13
N GLY A 32 21.72 3.48 -2.45
CA GLY A 32 21.03 4.44 -3.32
C GLY A 32 19.51 4.43 -3.18
N ILE A 33 18.89 3.29 -2.81
CA ILE A 33 17.43 3.16 -2.68
C ILE A 33 16.90 4.11 -1.59
N ILE A 34 17.53 4.15 -0.43
CA ILE A 34 17.12 5.05 0.67
C ILE A 34 17.31 6.52 0.28
N LYS A 35 18.37 6.83 -0.44
CA LYS A 35 18.63 8.19 -0.94
C LYS A 35 17.53 8.61 -1.91
N GLU A 36 17.21 7.77 -2.88
CA GLU A 36 16.15 8.06 -3.87
C GLU A 36 14.77 8.10 -3.21
N HIS A 37 14.44 7.18 -2.30
CA HIS A 37 13.21 7.25 -1.52
C HIS A 37 13.07 8.61 -0.79
N LYS A 38 14.16 9.10 -0.18
CA LYS A 38 14.15 10.42 0.47
C LYS A 38 13.92 11.55 -0.53
N ASN A 39 14.50 11.47 -1.73
CA ASN A 39 14.29 12.46 -2.79
C ASN A 39 12.82 12.50 -3.23
N ILE A 40 12.22 11.32 -3.50
CA ILE A 40 10.79 11.21 -3.84
C ILE A 40 9.93 11.79 -2.73
N TYR A 41 10.17 11.39 -1.48
CA TYR A 41 9.44 11.90 -0.32
C TYR A 41 9.51 13.43 -0.20
N THR A 42 10.65 14.04 -0.51
CA THR A 42 10.84 15.49 -0.38
C THR A 42 10.02 16.29 -1.38
N ARG A 43 9.84 15.76 -2.61
CA ARG A 43 9.08 16.42 -3.69
C ARG A 43 7.63 15.96 -3.81
N ALA A 44 7.26 14.89 -3.11
CA ALA A 44 5.91 14.35 -3.18
C ALA A 44 4.86 15.36 -2.73
N LYS A 45 3.73 15.37 -3.42
CA LYS A 45 2.57 16.18 -3.07
C LYS A 45 1.98 15.74 -1.73
N GLU A 46 1.17 16.61 -1.14
CA GLU A 46 0.63 16.41 0.19
C GLU A 46 -0.35 15.21 0.23
N MET A 47 -0.14 14.38 1.25
CA MET A 47 -1.02 13.28 1.63
C MET A 47 -1.24 13.36 3.15
N ASN A 48 -2.49 13.55 3.56
CA ASN A 48 -2.89 13.83 4.95
C ASN A 48 -3.66 12.68 5.60
N ASP A 49 -3.88 11.56 4.88
CA ASP A 49 -4.53 10.38 5.42
C ASP A 49 -3.55 9.51 6.21
N GLU A 50 -3.57 9.63 7.52
CA GLU A 50 -2.68 8.84 8.39
C GLU A 50 -2.91 7.33 8.31
N LYS A 51 -4.12 6.87 7.96
CA LYS A 51 -4.44 5.44 7.86
C LYS A 51 -3.71 4.78 6.68
N LEU A 52 -3.50 5.53 5.60
CA LEU A 52 -2.85 5.05 4.38
C LEU A 52 -1.41 5.58 4.20
N LEU A 53 -0.86 6.27 5.21
CA LEU A 53 0.50 6.80 5.16
C LEU A 53 1.55 5.72 4.89
N SER A 54 1.44 4.56 5.54
CA SER A 54 2.37 3.45 5.32
C SER A 54 2.34 2.95 3.87
N SER A 55 1.14 2.82 3.29
CA SER A 55 0.95 2.41 1.89
C SER A 55 1.53 3.44 0.92
N TYR A 56 1.34 4.73 1.21
CA TYR A 56 1.90 5.82 0.41
C TYR A 56 3.44 5.81 0.43
N ILE A 57 4.04 5.65 1.61
CA ILE A 57 5.50 5.54 1.77
C ILE A 57 6.05 4.27 1.12
N MET A 58 5.31 3.16 1.20
CA MET A 58 5.66 1.91 0.50
C MET A 58 5.68 2.11 -1.02
N GLY A 59 4.70 2.84 -1.57
CA GLY A 59 4.68 3.21 -2.99
C GLY A 59 5.95 3.97 -3.40
N MET A 60 6.33 4.99 -2.65
CA MET A 60 7.58 5.74 -2.90
C MET A 60 8.83 4.85 -2.79
N TYR A 61 8.84 3.95 -1.81
CA TYR A 61 9.95 3.03 -1.63
C TYR A 61 10.07 2.07 -2.81
N PHE A 62 8.93 1.55 -3.31
CA PHE A 62 8.91 0.68 -4.49
C PHE A 62 9.39 1.40 -5.76
N ILE A 63 9.01 2.67 -5.96
CA ILE A 63 9.55 3.51 -7.05
C ILE A 63 11.07 3.64 -6.94
N ALA A 64 11.59 3.93 -5.74
CA ALA A 64 13.03 4.02 -5.50
C ALA A 64 13.76 2.70 -5.77
N MET A 65 13.17 1.55 -5.39
CA MET A 65 13.69 0.22 -5.73
C MET A 65 13.87 0.08 -7.25
N ASN A 66 12.84 0.41 -8.02
CA ASN A 66 12.85 0.24 -9.48
C ASN A 66 13.81 1.19 -10.21
N ARG A 67 14.13 2.34 -9.63
CA ARG A 67 15.09 3.28 -10.22
C ARG A 67 16.56 2.92 -9.95
N VAL A 68 16.81 2.21 -8.87
CA VAL A 68 18.20 2.09 -8.33
C VAL A 68 18.71 0.66 -8.38
N SER A 69 17.88 -0.35 -8.19
CA SER A 69 18.34 -1.73 -8.02
C SER A 69 18.89 -2.37 -9.29
N GLY A 70 18.56 -1.86 -10.47
CA GLY A 70 18.86 -2.51 -11.75
C GLY A 70 18.02 -3.76 -12.05
N LEU A 71 17.11 -4.13 -11.15
CA LEU A 71 16.22 -5.27 -11.31
C LEU A 71 14.89 -4.85 -11.99
N SER A 72 14.23 -5.82 -12.61
CA SER A 72 12.90 -5.61 -13.17
C SER A 72 11.84 -5.27 -12.10
N PRO A 73 10.71 -4.64 -12.48
CA PRO A 73 9.62 -4.36 -11.54
C PRO A 73 9.06 -5.62 -10.87
N GLU A 74 9.00 -6.75 -11.58
CA GLU A 74 8.54 -8.03 -11.02
C GLU A 74 9.52 -8.55 -9.96
N GLU A 75 10.83 -8.48 -10.20
CA GLU A 75 11.84 -8.89 -9.20
C GLU A 75 11.80 -8.01 -7.96
N ASN A 76 11.69 -6.68 -8.13
CA ASN A 76 11.54 -5.75 -7.02
C ASN A 76 10.25 -6.01 -6.24
N TYR A 77 9.13 -6.33 -6.93
CA TYR A 77 7.89 -6.74 -6.28
C TYR A 77 8.09 -7.98 -5.41
N ARG A 78 8.75 -9.03 -5.94
CA ARG A 78 9.05 -10.26 -5.18
C ARG A 78 9.91 -9.98 -3.95
N ILE A 79 10.90 -9.10 -4.07
CA ILE A 79 11.73 -8.68 -2.94
C ILE A 79 10.88 -8.01 -1.84
N LEU A 80 9.99 -7.12 -2.22
CA LEU A 80 9.10 -6.43 -1.28
C LEU A 80 8.10 -7.41 -0.65
N GLU A 81 7.45 -8.24 -1.46
CA GLU A 81 6.50 -9.26 -1.01
C GLU A 81 7.13 -10.23 -0.01
N ASP A 82 8.30 -10.81 -0.35
CA ASP A 82 9.02 -11.74 0.53
C ASP A 82 9.43 -11.06 1.85
N GLY A 83 9.93 -9.83 1.77
CA GLY A 83 10.29 -9.06 2.95
C GLY A 83 9.11 -8.80 3.88
N LEU A 84 7.94 -8.49 3.34
CA LEU A 84 6.71 -8.31 4.11
C LEU A 84 6.22 -9.63 4.73
N LYS A 85 6.19 -10.71 3.94
CA LYS A 85 5.77 -12.05 4.41
C LYS A 85 6.66 -12.59 5.53
N GLU A 86 7.98 -12.40 5.46
CA GLU A 86 8.92 -12.87 6.48
C GLU A 86 8.88 -12.02 7.76
N SER A 87 8.34 -10.81 7.73
CA SER A 87 8.32 -9.88 8.87
C SER A 87 7.26 -10.23 9.90
N ALA A 88 7.66 -10.71 11.08
CA ALA A 88 6.75 -10.93 12.21
C ALA A 88 6.07 -9.62 12.67
N MET A 89 6.79 -8.49 12.63
CA MET A 89 6.25 -7.18 13.00
C MET A 89 5.16 -6.74 12.01
N PHE A 90 5.36 -6.93 10.71
CA PHE A 90 4.36 -6.61 9.70
C PHE A 90 3.10 -7.46 9.86
N ARG A 91 3.26 -8.80 9.99
CA ARG A 91 2.13 -9.72 10.21
C ARG A 91 1.34 -9.37 11.48
N LYS A 92 2.03 -9.07 12.59
CA LYS A 92 1.40 -8.63 13.83
C LYS A 92 0.63 -7.30 13.63
N GLY A 93 1.18 -6.38 12.86
CA GLY A 93 0.55 -5.09 12.55
C GLY A 93 -0.70 -5.20 11.68
N LEU A 94 -0.78 -6.19 10.80
CA LEU A 94 -1.98 -6.45 10.00
C LEU A 94 -3.16 -6.92 10.87
N GLY A 95 -2.88 -7.71 11.91
CA GLY A 95 -3.90 -8.32 12.75
C GLY A 95 -4.58 -9.53 12.09
N THR A 96 -5.81 -9.83 12.48
CA THR A 96 -6.60 -10.96 11.98
C THR A 96 -7.80 -10.51 11.17
N ALA A 97 -8.35 -11.42 10.36
CA ALA A 97 -9.56 -11.15 9.57
C ALA A 97 -10.74 -10.74 10.47
N GLU A 98 -10.94 -11.41 11.60
CA GLU A 98 -12.01 -11.11 12.55
C GLU A 98 -11.90 -9.68 13.09
N ALA A 99 -10.68 -9.26 13.48
CA ALA A 99 -10.43 -7.91 13.96
C ALA A 99 -10.56 -6.87 12.83
N TYR A 100 -10.15 -7.23 11.60
CA TYR A 100 -10.27 -6.36 10.44
C TYR A 100 -11.73 -6.21 10.00
N LEU A 101 -12.55 -7.26 10.06
CA LEU A 101 -13.95 -7.27 9.60
C LEU A 101 -14.96 -6.91 10.69
N ASP A 102 -14.51 -6.58 11.91
CA ASP A 102 -15.39 -6.24 13.05
C ASP A 102 -16.33 -5.08 12.70
N GLU A 103 -17.63 -5.35 12.78
CA GLU A 103 -18.71 -4.39 12.52
C GLU A 103 -18.69 -3.19 13.47
N LYS A 104 -18.14 -3.33 14.69
CA LYS A 104 -17.97 -2.23 15.63
C LYS A 104 -17.09 -1.09 15.08
N ARG A 105 -16.29 -1.37 14.05
CA ARG A 105 -15.46 -0.37 13.37
C ARG A 105 -16.15 0.38 12.25
N MET A 106 -17.42 0.02 11.91
CA MET A 106 -18.09 0.59 10.74
C MET A 106 -18.32 2.10 10.86
N ALA A 107 -18.72 2.61 12.04
CA ALA A 107 -18.88 4.05 12.24
C ALA A 107 -17.59 4.84 11.92
N ALA A 108 -16.45 4.39 12.45
CA ALA A 108 -15.16 5.02 12.18
C ALA A 108 -14.69 4.88 10.72
N ARG A 109 -15.14 3.84 10.01
CA ARG A 109 -14.88 3.69 8.57
C ARG A 109 -15.73 4.65 7.74
N TYR A 110 -17.00 4.83 8.07
CA TYR A 110 -17.86 5.79 7.40
C TYR A 110 -17.36 7.23 7.59
N GLU A 111 -16.93 7.59 8.80
CA GLU A 111 -16.28 8.88 9.06
C GLU A 111 -15.03 9.07 8.20
N TRP A 112 -14.18 8.05 8.10
CA TRP A 112 -13.00 8.08 7.25
C TRP A 112 -13.35 8.25 5.77
N ALA A 113 -14.35 7.51 5.26
CA ALA A 113 -14.84 7.67 3.89
C ALA A 113 -15.38 9.09 3.63
N ALA A 114 -16.18 9.62 4.54
CA ALA A 114 -16.71 10.98 4.45
C ALA A 114 -15.57 12.03 4.46
N GLU A 115 -14.56 11.84 5.32
CA GLU A 115 -13.40 12.72 5.38
C GLU A 115 -12.56 12.65 4.10
N SER A 116 -12.40 11.46 3.51
CA SER A 116 -11.65 11.27 2.26
C SER A 116 -12.22 12.09 1.10
N LYS A 117 -13.54 12.24 1.06
CA LYS A 117 -14.25 13.01 0.02
C LYS A 117 -14.00 14.52 0.07
N LYS A 118 -13.47 15.03 1.19
CA LYS A 118 -13.07 16.45 1.32
C LYS A 118 -11.77 16.78 0.58
N ARG A 119 -11.03 15.79 0.09
CA ARG A 119 -9.82 15.93 -0.74
C ARG A 119 -8.80 16.92 -0.19
N LYS A 120 -8.52 16.87 1.12
CA LYS A 120 -7.62 17.80 1.82
C LYS A 120 -6.15 17.72 1.40
N GLY A 121 -5.73 16.65 0.74
CA GLY A 121 -4.39 16.48 0.19
C GLY A 121 -4.47 15.95 -1.24
N GLU A 122 -3.61 16.46 -2.14
CA GLU A 122 -3.63 16.09 -3.56
C GLU A 122 -3.45 14.60 -3.78
N ASN A 123 -2.62 13.94 -2.96
CA ASN A 123 -2.35 12.51 -3.06
C ASN A 123 -3.13 11.64 -2.05
N ASN A 124 -4.22 12.19 -1.48
CA ASN A 124 -5.14 11.41 -0.68
C ASN A 124 -5.93 10.40 -1.54
N TRP A 125 -6.36 9.32 -0.86
CA TRP A 125 -7.37 8.41 -1.39
C TRP A 125 -8.77 9.03 -1.28
N VAL A 126 -9.68 8.59 -2.14
CA VAL A 126 -11.12 8.86 -2.03
C VAL A 126 -11.85 7.54 -2.14
N LEU A 127 -12.72 7.26 -1.19
CA LEU A 127 -13.36 5.94 -1.10
C LEU A 127 -14.78 6.00 -0.53
N ASP A 128 -15.51 4.93 -0.80
CA ASP A 128 -16.71 4.53 -0.09
C ASP A 128 -16.47 3.23 0.70
N VAL A 129 -17.20 3.08 1.78
CA VAL A 129 -17.25 1.87 2.60
C VAL A 129 -18.61 1.22 2.43
N LEU A 130 -18.61 -0.05 2.12
CA LEU A 130 -19.81 -0.85 1.92
C LEU A 130 -19.99 -1.79 3.10
N PRO A 131 -21.20 -1.81 3.70
CA PRO A 131 -21.48 -2.72 4.81
C PRO A 131 -21.56 -4.16 4.34
N LYS A 132 -21.54 -5.07 5.29
CA LYS A 132 -21.75 -6.49 5.06
C LYS A 132 -23.03 -6.76 4.26
N CYS A 133 -22.95 -7.71 3.35
CA CYS A 133 -24.09 -8.25 2.59
C CYS A 133 -23.97 -9.77 2.44
N SER A 134 -24.79 -10.39 1.59
CA SER A 134 -24.73 -11.83 1.32
C SER A 134 -23.43 -12.29 0.66
N GLU A 135 -22.72 -11.39 -0.05
CA GLU A 135 -21.57 -11.70 -0.87
C GLU A 135 -20.22 -11.46 -0.17
N TYR A 136 -20.19 -10.52 0.78
CA TYR A 136 -18.97 -10.13 1.51
C TYR A 136 -19.29 -9.57 2.90
N ASP A 137 -18.29 -9.57 3.78
CA ASP A 137 -18.42 -9.04 5.13
C ASP A 137 -18.04 -7.55 5.23
N LEU A 138 -17.21 -7.03 4.29
CA LEU A 138 -16.80 -5.63 4.21
C LEU A 138 -16.37 -5.29 2.79
N GLY A 139 -16.84 -4.15 2.27
CA GLY A 139 -16.42 -3.64 0.97
C GLY A 139 -15.79 -2.24 1.05
N TYR A 140 -14.93 -1.97 0.07
CA TYR A 140 -14.45 -0.62 -0.23
C TYR A 140 -14.48 -0.40 -1.74
N ASP A 141 -14.96 0.77 -2.16
CA ASP A 141 -14.78 1.27 -3.52
C ASP A 141 -13.84 2.48 -3.47
N TYR A 142 -12.63 2.33 -4.03
CA TYR A 142 -11.65 3.42 -4.09
C TYR A 142 -11.75 4.12 -5.43
N TYR A 143 -12.17 5.38 -5.42
CA TYR A 143 -12.28 6.24 -6.61
C TYR A 143 -11.01 7.02 -6.93
N GLU A 144 -10.16 7.23 -5.93
CA GLU A 144 -8.83 7.81 -6.09
C GLU A 144 -7.84 7.02 -5.23
N CYS A 145 -6.64 6.79 -5.76
CA CYS A 145 -5.59 6.03 -5.11
C CYS A 145 -4.30 6.84 -5.03
N GLY A 146 -3.79 7.09 -3.81
CA GLY A 146 -2.56 7.83 -3.59
C GLY A 146 -1.33 7.14 -4.21
N ILE A 147 -1.33 5.80 -4.31
CA ILE A 147 -0.27 5.04 -5.00
C ILE A 147 -0.30 5.33 -6.50
N CYS A 148 -1.48 5.28 -7.14
CA CYS A 148 -1.60 5.63 -8.56
C CYS A 148 -1.16 7.07 -8.83
N LYS A 149 -1.52 7.99 -7.94
CA LYS A 149 -1.15 9.41 -8.06
C LYS A 149 0.36 9.60 -7.94
N ILE A 150 1.03 9.03 -6.92
CA ILE A 150 2.48 9.17 -6.77
C ILE A 150 3.24 8.49 -7.90
N CYS A 151 2.80 7.32 -8.38
CA CYS A 151 3.40 6.67 -9.54
C CYS A 151 3.28 7.54 -10.80
N LYS A 152 2.12 8.19 -11.01
CA LYS A 152 1.91 9.15 -12.11
C LYS A 152 2.80 10.38 -11.98
N ASP A 153 2.84 11.00 -10.79
CA ASP A 153 3.67 12.18 -10.51
C ASP A 153 5.16 11.90 -10.75
N GLU A 154 5.59 10.67 -10.47
CA GLU A 154 6.96 10.20 -10.67
C GLU A 154 7.24 9.63 -12.08
N GLY A 155 6.27 9.68 -13.01
CA GLY A 155 6.43 9.24 -14.40
C GLY A 155 6.53 7.73 -14.59
N CYS A 156 5.99 6.94 -13.66
CA CYS A 156 6.03 5.47 -13.68
C CYS A 156 4.67 4.84 -13.29
N PRO A 157 3.55 5.25 -13.97
CA PRO A 157 2.21 4.77 -13.60
C PRO A 157 2.06 3.25 -13.66
N GLU A 158 2.83 2.57 -14.51
CA GLU A 158 2.85 1.11 -14.67
C GLU A 158 3.29 0.36 -13.40
N LEU A 159 3.97 1.01 -12.46
CA LEU A 159 4.40 0.38 -11.22
C LEU A 159 3.26 0.17 -10.23
N ALA A 160 2.18 0.94 -10.32
CA ALA A 160 1.05 0.85 -9.38
C ALA A 160 0.42 -0.55 -9.36
N LYS A 161 0.29 -1.22 -10.52
CA LYS A 161 -0.28 -2.57 -10.62
C LYS A 161 0.45 -3.63 -9.79
N TYR A 162 1.77 -3.48 -9.59
CA TYR A 162 2.54 -4.41 -8.76
C TYR A 162 2.17 -4.27 -7.29
N LEU A 163 2.02 -3.03 -6.80
CA LEU A 163 1.60 -2.76 -5.42
C LEU A 163 0.17 -3.22 -5.16
N CYS A 164 -0.71 -3.16 -6.16
CA CYS A 164 -2.06 -3.71 -6.06
C CYS A 164 -2.08 -5.23 -5.78
N LYS A 165 -1.06 -5.99 -6.24
CA LYS A 165 -0.97 -7.43 -5.93
C LYS A 165 -0.75 -7.71 -4.44
N LEU A 166 -0.12 -6.79 -3.71
CA LEU A 166 0.14 -6.93 -2.27
C LEU A 166 -1.14 -7.01 -1.43
N ASP A 167 -2.26 -6.45 -1.91
CA ASP A 167 -3.54 -6.49 -1.20
C ASP A 167 -4.03 -7.92 -0.98
N PHE A 168 -3.84 -8.79 -1.98
CA PHE A 168 -4.18 -10.21 -1.87
C PHE A 168 -3.28 -10.92 -0.86
N MET A 169 -1.98 -10.65 -0.90
CA MET A 169 -1.01 -11.18 0.06
C MET A 169 -1.35 -10.75 1.48
N MET A 170 -1.69 -9.47 1.69
CA MET A 170 -2.08 -8.96 3.01
C MET A 170 -3.38 -9.61 3.51
N ALA A 171 -4.37 -9.78 2.63
CA ALA A 171 -5.60 -10.50 2.97
C ALA A 171 -5.31 -11.95 3.39
N ASP A 172 -4.45 -12.65 2.64
CA ASP A 172 -4.03 -14.02 2.99
C ASP A 172 -3.33 -14.08 4.36
N LEU A 173 -2.43 -13.14 4.65
CA LEU A 173 -1.74 -13.07 5.95
C LEU A 173 -2.68 -12.82 7.13
N MET A 174 -3.79 -12.11 6.91
CA MET A 174 -4.85 -11.90 7.90
C MET A 174 -5.80 -13.10 8.02
N ASN A 175 -5.70 -14.10 7.16
CA ASN A 175 -6.68 -15.17 6.96
C ASN A 175 -8.04 -14.64 6.48
N ALA A 176 -8.04 -13.59 5.67
CA ALA A 176 -9.20 -13.07 4.96
C ALA A 176 -9.21 -13.51 3.49
N LYS A 177 -10.40 -13.59 2.89
CA LYS A 177 -10.59 -13.69 1.45
C LYS A 177 -10.79 -12.28 0.90
N LEU A 178 -10.03 -11.91 -0.13
CA LEU A 178 -10.25 -10.70 -0.92
C LEU A 178 -10.71 -11.09 -2.33
N VAL A 179 -11.82 -10.51 -2.76
CA VAL A 179 -12.24 -10.48 -4.15
C VAL A 179 -12.13 -9.05 -4.64
N ARG A 180 -11.43 -8.84 -5.74
CA ARG A 180 -11.29 -7.57 -6.43
C ARG A 180 -11.18 -7.85 -7.92
N THR A 181 -12.11 -7.31 -8.71
CA THR A 181 -12.23 -7.61 -10.14
C THR A 181 -11.66 -6.52 -11.02
N LYS A 182 -11.47 -5.30 -10.47
CA LYS A 182 -10.98 -4.15 -11.22
C LYS A 182 -10.17 -3.21 -10.35
N THR A 183 -9.25 -2.46 -10.98
CA THR A 183 -8.40 -1.49 -10.30
C THR A 183 -8.20 -0.20 -11.11
N LEU A 184 -8.03 0.91 -10.40
CA LEU A 184 -7.62 2.19 -10.99
C LEU A 184 -6.27 2.08 -11.72
N ALA A 185 -5.37 1.22 -11.24
CA ALA A 185 -4.06 0.99 -11.86
C ALA A 185 -4.16 0.30 -13.24
N GLU A 186 -5.27 -0.34 -13.54
CA GLU A 186 -5.58 -1.02 -14.81
C GLU A 186 -6.61 -0.25 -15.64
N GLY A 187 -6.91 1.00 -15.26
CA GLY A 187 -7.76 1.90 -16.02
C GLY A 187 -9.26 1.82 -15.71
N ALA A 188 -9.65 1.14 -14.65
CA ALA A 188 -11.05 1.13 -14.21
C ALA A 188 -11.41 2.46 -13.49
N ASP A 189 -12.72 2.74 -13.39
CA ASP A 189 -13.23 3.94 -12.73
C ASP A 189 -13.04 3.92 -11.21
N TYR A 190 -12.90 2.71 -10.62
CA TYR A 190 -12.64 2.50 -9.20
C TYR A 190 -12.06 1.11 -8.94
N CYS A 191 -11.49 0.91 -7.73
CA CYS A 191 -11.09 -0.42 -7.26
C CYS A 191 -12.19 -1.00 -6.36
N ASP A 192 -12.63 -2.24 -6.64
CA ASP A 192 -13.71 -2.93 -5.93
C ASP A 192 -13.16 -3.96 -4.93
N PHE A 193 -12.91 -3.55 -3.70
CA PHE A 193 -12.43 -4.47 -2.66
C PHE A 193 -13.60 -5.12 -1.93
N ARG A 194 -13.65 -6.44 -1.89
CA ARG A 194 -14.68 -7.22 -1.17
C ARG A 194 -13.99 -8.26 -0.28
N TYR A 195 -14.06 -8.03 1.02
CA TYR A 195 -13.41 -8.88 2.02
C TYR A 195 -14.43 -9.78 2.72
N SER A 196 -14.02 -11.04 2.97
CA SER A 196 -14.80 -12.02 3.73
C SER A 196 -13.88 -12.82 4.64
N LEU A 197 -14.43 -13.43 5.69
CA LEU A 197 -13.75 -14.48 6.44
C LEU A 197 -13.49 -15.68 5.50
N LYS A 198 -12.32 -16.29 5.60
CA LYS A 198 -12.10 -17.60 5.00
C LYS A 198 -12.89 -18.63 5.83
N ARG A 199 -13.83 -19.29 5.19
CA ARG A 199 -14.61 -20.40 5.75
C ARG A 199 -13.94 -21.71 5.43
#